data_ebfdd5fa5a2760a0c2161cddd6301ab8
#
_entry.id   ebfdd5fa5a2760a0c2161cddd6301ab8
#
_cell.length_a   1.000
_cell.length_b   1.000
_cell.length_c   1.000
_cell.angle_alpha   90.00
_cell.angle_beta   90.00
_cell.angle_gamma   90.00
#
_symmetry.space_group_name_H-M   'P 1'
#
loop_
_entity.id
_entity.type
_entity.pdbx_description
1 polymer ?
#
loop_
_entity_poly.entity_id
_entity_poly.type
_entity_poly.pdbx_seq_one_letter_code
_entity_poly.pdbx_strand_id
1 'polypeptide(L)'
;MFYISNNMKPLFYLFLFLSLANSQRNDIYSRPFQSGPEFDIDVQHYDIDLKILDHEKSFSGKTSITFNVIKPYLENIQFDVETFNVTKVKSEGKELSFEQKNGSLIIQPDEPIRIGDELTYTISYQSDGNIADPSKYGMRGAKVLGLGFFDESDDNPALVQTHSFPEGARHWFPSNDHPADKATSKITTTVRSDWKVLANGVLIESET
;
A
#
# COMPACT_ATOMS: atom_id res chain seq x y z
N MET A 1 -30.23 -50.56 -5.73
CA MET A 1 -29.78 -50.33 -7.12
C MET A 1 -30.93 -49.61 -7.83
N PHE A 2 -30.87 -48.32 -7.99
CA PHE A 2 -31.93 -47.53 -8.65
C PHE A 2 -31.70 -47.57 -10.15
N TYR A 3 -32.68 -48.08 -10.88
CA TYR A 3 -32.65 -48.14 -12.33
C TYR A 3 -33.24 -46.83 -12.89
N ILE A 4 -32.40 -45.95 -13.42
CA ILE A 4 -32.88 -44.75 -14.09
C ILE A 4 -33.30 -45.16 -15.50
N SER A 5 -34.59 -45.04 -15.83
CA SER A 5 -35.08 -45.37 -17.17
C SER A 5 -34.43 -44.46 -18.21
N ASN A 6 -34.20 -44.99 -19.41
CA ASN A 6 -33.52 -44.27 -20.50
C ASN A 6 -34.23 -42.94 -20.90
N ASN A 7 -35.51 -42.80 -20.60
CA ASN A 7 -36.29 -41.60 -20.92
C ASN A 7 -36.12 -40.45 -19.94
N MET A 8 -35.50 -40.68 -18.75
CA MET A 8 -35.26 -39.63 -17.75
C MET A 8 -33.87 -38.98 -17.90
N LYS A 9 -32.98 -39.58 -18.67
CA LYS A 9 -31.60 -39.05 -18.84
C LYS A 9 -31.56 -37.62 -19.39
N PRO A 10 -32.29 -37.24 -20.45
CA PRO A 10 -32.25 -35.85 -20.94
C PRO A 10 -32.80 -34.85 -19.96
N LEU A 11 -33.80 -35.24 -19.16
CA LEU A 11 -34.39 -34.38 -18.13
C LEU A 11 -33.41 -34.15 -16.97
N PHE A 12 -32.66 -35.19 -16.58
CA PHE A 12 -31.64 -35.10 -15.53
C PHE A 12 -30.47 -34.21 -15.96
N TYR A 13 -30.02 -34.32 -17.18
CA TYR A 13 -28.99 -33.45 -17.73
C TYR A 13 -29.46 -31.99 -17.86
N LEU A 14 -30.71 -31.76 -18.22
CA LEU A 14 -31.31 -30.42 -18.26
C LEU A 14 -31.36 -29.79 -16.88
N PHE A 15 -31.75 -30.56 -15.83
CA PHE A 15 -31.70 -30.07 -14.45
C PHE A 15 -30.29 -29.79 -13.95
N LEU A 16 -29.32 -30.63 -14.29
CA LEU A 16 -27.92 -30.42 -13.97
C LEU A 16 -27.35 -29.16 -14.66
N PHE A 17 -27.71 -28.94 -15.91
CA PHE A 17 -27.32 -27.74 -16.66
C PHE A 17 -27.96 -26.48 -16.13
N LEU A 18 -29.21 -26.51 -15.73
CA LEU A 18 -29.91 -25.39 -15.10
C LEU A 18 -29.35 -25.08 -13.71
N SER A 19 -28.94 -26.08 -12.93
CA SER A 19 -28.31 -25.85 -11.62
C SER A 19 -26.90 -25.25 -11.77
N LEU A 20 -26.15 -25.63 -12.81
CA LEU A 20 -24.85 -25.04 -13.13
C LEU A 20 -24.97 -23.60 -13.69
N ALA A 21 -26.02 -23.32 -14.45
CA ALA A 21 -26.27 -21.98 -14.98
C ALA A 21 -26.69 -21.00 -13.88
N ASN A 22 -27.40 -21.47 -12.85
CA ASN A 22 -27.77 -20.65 -11.69
C ASN A 22 -26.62 -20.42 -10.69
N SER A 23 -25.50 -21.13 -10.82
CA SER A 23 -24.30 -20.87 -10.02
C SER A 23 -23.45 -19.71 -10.54
N GLN A 24 -23.83 -19.09 -11.66
CA GLN A 24 -23.15 -17.90 -12.18
C GLN A 24 -23.51 -16.66 -11.33
N ARG A 25 -22.61 -16.31 -10.45
CA ARG A 25 -22.26 -14.97 -9.92
C ARG A 25 -23.35 -13.87 -10.03
N ASN A 26 -24.52 -14.10 -9.50
CA ASN A 26 -25.49 -13.01 -9.29
C ASN A 26 -25.12 -12.11 -8.10
N ASP A 27 -24.09 -12.49 -7.35
CA ASP A 27 -23.75 -11.86 -6.07
C ASP A 27 -22.93 -10.58 -6.22
N ILE A 28 -22.16 -10.41 -7.33
CA ILE A 28 -21.30 -9.25 -7.51
C ILE A 28 -22.10 -7.94 -7.68
N TYR A 29 -23.25 -8.02 -8.36
CA TYR A 29 -24.11 -6.86 -8.62
C TYR A 29 -25.24 -6.69 -7.58
N SER A 30 -25.48 -7.69 -6.74
CA SER A 30 -26.49 -7.67 -5.70
C SER A 30 -25.94 -7.42 -4.29
N ARG A 31 -24.61 -7.27 -4.15
CA ARG A 31 -24.01 -6.87 -2.88
C ARG A 31 -24.51 -5.47 -2.50
N PRO A 32 -24.97 -5.28 -1.26
CA PRO A 32 -25.26 -3.93 -0.81
C PRO A 32 -24.01 -3.07 -1.01
N PHE A 33 -24.21 -1.85 -1.50
CA PHE A 33 -23.16 -0.85 -1.60
C PHE A 33 -22.54 -0.72 -0.20
N GLN A 34 -21.31 -1.17 -0.06
CA GLN A 34 -20.53 -0.86 1.13
C GLN A 34 -20.03 0.57 0.93
N SER A 35 -20.51 1.48 1.77
CA SER A 35 -19.87 2.79 1.85
C SER A 35 -18.39 2.54 2.11
N GLY A 36 -17.53 3.12 1.30
CA GLY A 36 -16.09 3.11 1.56
C GLY A 36 -15.77 3.72 2.93
N PRO A 37 -14.57 3.54 3.45
CA PRO A 37 -14.15 4.20 4.67
C PRO A 37 -14.34 5.71 4.52
N GLU A 38 -14.77 6.37 5.59
CA GLU A 38 -14.77 7.83 5.64
C GLU A 38 -13.33 8.28 5.86
N PHE A 39 -12.73 8.83 4.83
CA PHE A 39 -11.40 9.45 4.92
C PHE A 39 -11.52 10.89 5.43
N ASP A 40 -10.48 11.34 6.10
CA ASP A 40 -10.31 12.73 6.52
C ASP A 40 -9.68 13.58 5.42
N ILE A 41 -8.87 12.92 4.60
CA ILE A 41 -8.08 13.47 3.50
C ILE A 41 -8.21 12.59 2.26
N ASP A 42 -7.93 13.17 1.10
CA ASP A 42 -7.88 12.51 -0.21
C ASP A 42 -6.48 12.77 -0.81
N VAL A 43 -5.65 11.73 -0.84
CA VAL A 43 -4.26 11.88 -1.31
C VAL A 43 -4.24 11.95 -2.84
N GLN A 44 -3.60 12.99 -3.36
CA GLN A 44 -3.49 13.26 -4.79
C GLN A 44 -2.18 12.74 -5.39
N HIS A 45 -1.07 12.85 -4.62
CA HIS A 45 0.25 12.52 -5.12
C HIS A 45 1.22 12.11 -4.02
N TYR A 46 2.05 11.10 -4.32
CA TYR A 46 3.23 10.73 -3.55
C TYR A 46 4.49 10.98 -4.37
N ASP A 47 5.42 11.83 -3.88
CA ASP A 47 6.80 11.93 -4.40
C ASP A 47 7.72 11.21 -3.40
N ILE A 48 8.17 10.02 -3.77
CA ILE A 48 8.92 9.10 -2.91
C ILE A 48 10.38 9.09 -3.35
N ASP A 49 11.27 9.53 -2.46
CA ASP A 49 12.72 9.44 -2.61
C ASP A 49 13.24 8.38 -1.63
N LEU A 50 13.71 7.25 -2.16
CA LEU A 50 14.09 6.06 -1.40
C LEU A 50 15.55 5.71 -1.65
N LYS A 51 16.32 5.55 -0.58
CA LYS A 51 17.70 5.06 -0.62
C LYS A 51 17.76 3.66 -0.01
N ILE A 52 18.20 2.68 -0.81
CA ILE A 52 18.38 1.30 -0.39
C ILE A 52 19.81 1.09 0.09
N LEU A 53 19.96 0.53 1.29
CA LEU A 53 21.21 0.16 1.93
C LEU A 53 21.26 -1.37 2.04
N ASP A 54 21.50 -2.03 0.90
CA ASP A 54 21.38 -3.48 0.75
C ASP A 54 22.28 -4.28 1.70
N HIS A 55 23.53 -3.83 1.91
CA HIS A 55 24.47 -4.47 2.84
C HIS A 55 24.03 -4.40 4.31
N GLU A 56 23.27 -3.35 4.66
CA GLU A 56 22.72 -3.16 6.00
C GLU A 56 21.31 -3.76 6.12
N LYS A 57 20.74 -4.24 5.01
CA LYS A 57 19.32 -4.65 4.89
C LYS A 57 18.38 -3.59 5.44
N SER A 58 18.66 -2.35 5.11
CA SER A 58 17.94 -1.19 5.59
C SER A 58 17.63 -0.19 4.47
N PHE A 59 16.82 0.80 4.77
CA PHE A 59 16.49 1.88 3.84
C PHE A 59 16.28 3.19 4.60
N SER A 60 16.42 4.30 3.89
CA SER A 60 15.96 5.60 4.33
C SER A 60 15.18 6.27 3.22
N GLY A 61 14.26 7.13 3.57
CA GLY A 61 13.44 7.80 2.57
C GLY A 61 12.97 9.18 3.00
N LYS A 62 12.47 9.88 1.99
CA LYS A 62 11.76 11.14 2.13
C LYS A 62 10.57 11.10 1.19
N THR A 63 9.38 11.19 1.74
CA THR A 63 8.14 11.19 0.95
C THR A 63 7.43 12.52 1.11
N SER A 64 7.13 13.19 -0.01
CA SER A 64 6.22 14.32 -0.04
C SER A 64 4.84 13.83 -0.42
N ILE A 65 3.84 14.09 0.41
CA ILE A 65 2.46 13.67 0.25
C ILE A 65 1.62 14.92 0.02
N THR A 66 1.02 15.04 -1.17
CA THR A 66 0.07 16.10 -1.49
C THR A 66 -1.34 15.55 -1.36
N PHE A 67 -2.19 16.22 -0.59
CA PHE A 67 -3.53 15.76 -0.26
C PHE A 67 -4.52 16.93 -0.11
N ASN A 68 -5.78 16.65 -0.38
CA ASN A 68 -6.91 17.53 -0.12
C ASN A 68 -7.57 17.16 1.20
N VAL A 69 -7.99 18.16 1.97
CA VAL A 69 -8.78 17.96 3.18
C VAL A 69 -10.26 17.85 2.81
N ILE A 70 -10.90 16.75 3.20
CA ILE A 70 -12.31 16.47 2.87
C ILE A 70 -13.23 16.54 4.08
N LYS A 71 -12.71 16.55 5.31
CA LYS A 71 -13.48 16.86 6.51
C LYS A 71 -13.57 18.37 6.80
N PRO A 72 -14.67 18.84 7.39
CA PRO A 72 -14.86 20.28 7.67
C PRO A 72 -13.77 20.92 8.52
N TYR A 73 -13.19 20.14 9.43
CA TYR A 73 -12.17 20.60 10.38
C TYR A 73 -11.32 19.43 10.87
N LEU A 74 -10.00 19.60 10.88
CA LEU A 74 -9.05 18.63 11.41
C LEU A 74 -8.06 19.31 12.36
N GLU A 75 -7.88 18.72 13.53
CA GLU A 75 -6.87 19.14 14.51
C GLU A 75 -5.51 18.48 14.24
N ASN A 76 -5.51 17.34 13.57
CA ASN A 76 -4.30 16.61 13.18
C ASN A 76 -4.52 15.87 11.89
N ILE A 77 -3.43 15.52 11.23
CA ILE A 77 -3.40 14.64 10.05
C ILE A 77 -2.75 13.33 10.44
N GLN A 78 -3.31 12.22 9.96
CA GLN A 78 -2.81 10.89 10.23
C GLN A 78 -2.40 10.18 8.94
N PHE A 79 -1.23 9.54 8.98
CA PHE A 79 -0.77 8.59 7.96
C PHE A 79 -0.42 7.25 8.62
N ASP A 80 -0.44 6.20 7.83
CA ASP A 80 -0.03 4.86 8.26
C ASP A 80 1.49 4.71 8.15
N VAL A 81 2.12 4.20 9.22
CA VAL A 81 3.57 3.99 9.35
C VAL A 81 3.84 2.84 10.31
N GLU A 82 4.56 1.80 9.91
CA GLU A 82 4.83 0.67 10.81
C GLU A 82 6.32 0.33 10.99
N THR A 83 7.00 -0.22 10.01
CA THR A 83 8.35 -0.81 10.17
C THR A 83 9.50 0.16 9.88
N PHE A 84 9.31 1.42 10.16
CA PHE A 84 10.35 2.44 10.07
C PHE A 84 10.05 3.59 11.03
N ASN A 85 11.08 4.36 11.36
CA ASN A 85 10.97 5.51 12.25
C ASN A 85 10.94 6.81 11.46
N VAL A 86 9.94 7.63 11.72
CA VAL A 86 9.88 8.99 11.21
C VAL A 86 10.86 9.85 11.99
N THR A 87 11.69 10.59 11.28
CA THR A 87 12.74 11.45 11.87
C THR A 87 12.39 12.92 11.78
N LYS A 88 11.57 13.31 10.80
CA LYS A 88 11.20 14.71 10.57
C LYS A 88 9.92 14.81 9.74
N VAL A 89 9.09 15.80 10.05
CA VAL A 89 7.94 16.21 9.24
C VAL A 89 8.03 17.70 8.94
N LYS A 90 7.76 18.10 7.71
CA LYS A 90 7.74 19.51 7.29
C LYS A 90 6.51 19.81 6.44
N SER A 91 6.03 21.05 6.53
CA SER A 91 5.10 21.68 5.59
C SER A 91 5.64 23.04 5.21
N GLU A 92 5.71 23.36 3.92
CA GLU A 92 6.24 24.63 3.40
C GLU A 92 7.62 25.02 3.98
N GLY A 93 8.46 24.03 4.24
CA GLY A 93 9.79 24.22 4.82
C GLY A 93 9.84 24.35 6.34
N LYS A 94 8.71 24.55 7.00
CA LYS A 94 8.60 24.56 8.49
C LYS A 94 8.51 23.14 9.03
N GLU A 95 9.13 22.91 10.18
CA GLU A 95 9.05 21.64 10.89
C GLU A 95 7.77 21.58 11.72
N LEU A 96 7.04 20.44 11.61
CA LEU A 96 5.81 20.19 12.35
C LEU A 96 6.05 19.18 13.48
N SER A 97 5.30 19.34 14.57
CA SER A 97 5.25 18.36 15.65
C SER A 97 4.49 17.12 15.21
N PHE A 98 4.97 15.96 15.64
CA PHE A 98 4.33 14.69 15.34
C PHE A 98 4.52 13.66 16.45
N GLU A 99 3.66 12.67 16.47
CA GLU A 99 3.77 11.46 17.29
C GLU A 99 3.62 10.24 16.40
N GLN A 100 4.53 9.26 16.57
CA GLN A 100 4.43 7.96 15.89
C GLN A 100 4.09 6.90 16.94
N LYS A 101 2.93 6.26 16.81
CA LYS A 101 2.49 5.19 17.71
C LYS A 101 1.46 4.27 17.04
N ASN A 102 1.46 3.01 17.42
CA ASN A 102 0.44 2.03 17.03
C ASN A 102 0.17 1.95 15.52
N GLY A 103 1.23 2.02 14.70
CA GLY A 103 1.10 1.96 13.24
C GLY A 103 0.65 3.27 12.59
N SER A 104 0.63 4.37 13.33
CA SER A 104 0.17 5.67 12.85
C SER A 104 1.19 6.76 13.11
N LEU A 105 1.29 7.68 12.17
CA LEU A 105 1.97 8.98 12.28
C LEU A 105 0.92 10.06 12.42
N ILE A 106 0.84 10.69 13.57
CA ILE A 106 -0.10 11.77 13.88
C ILE A 106 0.66 13.09 13.84
N ILE A 107 0.30 13.96 12.92
CA ILE A 107 0.98 15.24 12.67
C ILE A 107 0.08 16.37 13.16
N GLN A 108 0.64 17.27 13.94
CA GLN A 108 -0.04 18.47 14.42
C GLN A 108 0.31 19.65 13.52
N PRO A 109 -0.65 20.20 12.77
CA PRO A 109 -0.42 21.40 11.97
C PRO A 109 -0.25 22.64 12.87
N ASP A 110 0.47 23.64 12.38
CA ASP A 110 0.62 24.92 13.10
C ASP A 110 -0.70 25.69 13.24
N GLU A 111 -1.59 25.51 12.24
CA GLU A 111 -2.91 26.12 12.18
C GLU A 111 -3.98 25.06 11.87
N PRO A 112 -5.23 25.28 12.33
CA PRO A 112 -6.32 24.37 12.03
C PRO A 112 -6.58 24.28 10.53
N ILE A 113 -6.67 23.04 10.01
CA ILE A 113 -6.92 22.74 8.61
C ILE A 113 -8.42 22.56 8.36
N ARG A 114 -8.87 22.95 7.17
CA ARG A 114 -10.28 22.98 6.81
C ARG A 114 -10.54 22.28 5.50
N ILE A 115 -11.75 21.89 5.30
CA ILE A 115 -12.22 21.33 4.04
C ILE A 115 -11.85 22.23 2.85
N GLY A 116 -11.26 21.62 1.84
CA GLY A 116 -10.82 22.28 0.61
C GLY A 116 -9.36 22.77 0.65
N ASP A 117 -8.67 22.69 1.79
CA ASP A 117 -7.24 22.97 1.83
C ASP A 117 -6.48 21.87 1.08
N GLU A 118 -5.58 22.25 0.18
CA GLU A 118 -4.59 21.40 -0.44
C GLU A 118 -3.24 21.62 0.24
N LEU A 119 -2.69 20.55 0.79
CA LEU A 119 -1.47 20.59 1.59
C LEU A 119 -0.44 19.59 1.08
N THR A 120 0.84 19.93 1.31
CA THR A 120 1.94 19.00 1.05
C THR A 120 2.81 18.85 2.28
N TYR A 121 2.88 17.62 2.80
CA TYR A 121 3.76 17.29 3.91
C TYR A 121 4.94 16.45 3.41
N THR A 122 6.15 16.85 3.81
CA THR A 122 7.40 16.12 3.52
C THR A 122 7.86 15.40 4.77
N ILE A 123 7.90 14.09 4.72
CA ILE A 123 8.20 13.19 5.82
C ILE A 123 9.53 12.49 5.54
N SER A 124 10.50 12.65 6.45
CA SER A 124 11.78 11.92 6.38
C SER A 124 11.74 10.76 7.36
N TYR A 125 12.28 9.61 6.96
CA TYR A 125 12.22 8.39 7.74
C TYR A 125 13.40 7.47 7.45
N GLN A 126 13.59 6.49 8.32
CA GLN A 126 14.59 5.44 8.16
C GLN A 126 14.08 4.11 8.71
N SER A 127 14.48 3.01 8.08
CA SER A 127 14.22 1.66 8.57
C SER A 127 14.76 1.51 9.99
N ASP A 128 14.01 0.82 10.82
CA ASP A 128 14.43 0.42 12.17
C ASP A 128 15.03 -0.99 12.22
N GLY A 129 15.18 -1.64 11.04
CA GLY A 129 15.65 -3.01 10.89
C GLY A 129 14.57 -4.07 11.09
N ASN A 130 13.35 -3.67 11.41
CA ASN A 130 12.21 -4.57 11.51
C ASN A 130 11.68 -4.92 10.11
N ILE A 131 11.20 -6.16 9.97
CA ILE A 131 10.53 -6.66 8.76
C ILE A 131 9.09 -6.99 9.15
N ALA A 132 8.14 -6.54 8.34
CA ALA A 132 6.75 -6.90 8.54
C ALA A 132 6.57 -8.42 8.46
N ASP A 133 5.84 -8.99 9.42
CA ASP A 133 5.44 -10.39 9.39
C ASP A 133 4.13 -10.55 8.60
N PRO A 134 4.16 -11.07 7.36
CA PRO A 134 2.97 -11.19 6.54
C PRO A 134 1.85 -12.04 7.17
N SER A 135 2.21 -12.97 8.08
CA SER A 135 1.24 -13.85 8.72
C SER A 135 0.27 -13.09 9.64
N LYS A 136 0.70 -11.98 10.23
CA LYS A 136 -0.13 -11.10 11.04
C LYS A 136 -1.26 -10.43 10.25
N TYR A 137 -1.08 -10.35 8.93
CA TYR A 137 -2.05 -9.77 7.98
C TYR A 137 -2.81 -10.84 7.20
N GLY A 138 -2.81 -12.08 7.68
CA GLY A 138 -3.49 -13.20 7.04
C GLY A 138 -2.84 -13.73 5.77
N MET A 139 -1.66 -13.24 5.42
CA MET A 139 -0.93 -13.59 4.20
C MET A 139 -0.05 -14.83 4.43
N ARG A 140 -0.68 -15.99 4.67
CA ARG A 140 0.04 -17.24 4.90
C ARG A 140 0.84 -17.65 3.67
N GLY A 141 2.15 -17.90 3.87
CA GLY A 141 3.08 -18.30 2.81
C GLY A 141 3.69 -17.15 2.01
N ALA A 142 3.27 -15.91 2.22
CA ALA A 142 4.00 -14.75 1.71
C ALA A 142 5.33 -14.58 2.46
N LYS A 143 6.40 -14.24 1.73
CA LYS A 143 7.73 -14.03 2.31
C LYS A 143 7.99 -12.57 2.71
N VAL A 144 7.22 -11.64 2.15
CA VAL A 144 7.43 -10.19 2.30
C VAL A 144 6.08 -9.49 2.37
N LEU A 145 5.99 -8.49 3.23
CA LEU A 145 5.02 -7.41 3.21
C LEU A 145 5.81 -6.11 3.41
N GLY A 146 5.56 -5.09 2.58
CA GLY A 146 6.40 -3.91 2.51
C GLY A 146 7.68 -4.17 1.73
N LEU A 147 8.83 -3.73 2.22
CA LEU A 147 10.12 -3.85 1.58
C LEU A 147 10.91 -5.03 2.18
N GLY A 148 11.38 -5.94 1.33
CA GLY A 148 12.14 -7.13 1.73
C GLY A 148 13.45 -7.27 0.99
N PHE A 149 14.44 -7.84 1.70
CA PHE A 149 15.80 -8.09 1.23
C PHE A 149 16.02 -9.59 1.09
N PHE A 150 16.52 -10.02 -0.05
CA PHE A 150 16.86 -11.41 -0.36
C PHE A 150 18.32 -11.49 -0.76
N ASP A 151 19.05 -12.33 -0.07
CA ASP A 151 20.46 -12.57 -0.37
C ASP A 151 20.63 -13.35 -1.67
N GLU A 152 21.79 -13.21 -2.29
CA GLU A 152 22.21 -14.03 -3.42
C GLU A 152 22.24 -15.51 -3.01
N SER A 153 21.86 -16.38 -3.93
CA SER A 153 21.92 -17.82 -3.82
C SER A 153 22.42 -18.42 -5.13
N ASP A 154 22.73 -19.71 -5.15
CA ASP A 154 23.26 -20.40 -6.34
C ASP A 154 22.33 -20.24 -7.60
N ASP A 155 21.03 -20.09 -7.36
CA ASP A 155 20.03 -20.00 -8.42
C ASP A 155 19.49 -18.58 -8.67
N ASN A 156 19.72 -17.63 -7.77
CA ASN A 156 19.10 -16.32 -7.84
C ASN A 156 20.04 -15.20 -7.40
N PRO A 157 20.07 -14.05 -8.10
CA PRO A 157 20.81 -12.88 -7.67
C PRO A 157 20.17 -12.28 -6.40
N ALA A 158 20.94 -11.46 -5.69
CA ALA A 158 20.40 -10.64 -4.60
C ALA A 158 19.27 -9.75 -5.12
N LEU A 159 18.22 -9.61 -4.34
CA LEU A 159 17.00 -8.90 -4.72
C LEU A 159 16.47 -8.06 -3.55
N VAL A 160 16.07 -6.83 -3.83
CA VAL A 160 15.21 -6.03 -2.96
C VAL A 160 13.88 -5.80 -3.68
N GLN A 161 12.79 -6.09 -3.00
CA GLN A 161 11.45 -5.91 -3.59
C GLN A 161 10.46 -5.34 -2.60
N THR A 162 9.46 -4.64 -3.11
CA THR A 162 8.31 -4.19 -2.33
C THR A 162 7.08 -5.06 -2.63
N HIS A 163 6.28 -5.32 -1.60
CA HIS A 163 5.00 -5.97 -1.70
C HIS A 163 3.99 -5.22 -0.83
N SER A 164 3.07 -4.49 -1.47
CA SER A 164 2.16 -3.58 -0.78
C SER A 164 0.70 -4.05 -0.77
N PHE A 165 0.41 -5.25 -1.28
CA PHE A 165 -0.97 -5.79 -1.28
C PHE A 165 -1.28 -6.55 0.03
N PRO A 166 -2.48 -6.32 0.65
CA PRO A 166 -3.45 -5.27 0.32
C PRO A 166 -3.11 -3.91 0.95
N GLU A 167 -2.44 -3.86 2.10
CA GLU A 167 -2.09 -2.70 2.90
C GLU A 167 -0.65 -2.85 3.40
N GLY A 168 0.30 -2.71 2.51
CA GLY A 168 1.72 -2.92 2.79
C GLY A 168 2.60 -1.72 2.50
N ALA A 169 2.04 -0.61 2.01
CA ALA A 169 2.78 0.62 1.75
C ALA A 169 3.35 1.20 3.06
N ARG A 170 2.61 1.16 4.14
CA ARG A 170 2.99 1.59 5.50
C ARG A 170 4.27 0.98 6.05
N HIS A 171 4.79 -0.06 5.39
CA HIS A 171 6.01 -0.74 5.80
C HIS A 171 7.26 -0.25 5.06
N TRP A 172 7.14 0.71 4.11
CA TRP A 172 8.31 1.26 3.42
C TRP A 172 8.21 2.76 3.06
N PHE A 173 7.01 3.34 3.12
CA PHE A 173 6.82 4.81 3.10
C PHE A 173 5.52 5.20 3.83
N PRO A 174 5.43 6.41 4.40
CA PRO A 174 4.21 6.90 5.04
C PRO A 174 3.12 7.09 3.97
N SER A 175 1.92 6.60 4.25
CA SER A 175 0.83 6.59 3.27
C SER A 175 -0.54 6.65 3.95
N ASN A 176 -1.58 7.01 3.21
CA ASN A 176 -2.95 6.65 3.53
C ASN A 176 -3.18 5.27 2.88
N ASP A 177 -2.84 4.20 3.64
CA ASP A 177 -2.65 2.85 3.10
C ASP A 177 -3.97 2.08 2.99
N HIS A 178 -4.88 2.63 2.20
CA HIS A 178 -6.16 1.99 1.90
C HIS A 178 -6.41 1.97 0.39
N PRO A 179 -6.81 0.83 -0.21
CA PRO A 179 -6.94 0.68 -1.66
C PRO A 179 -8.03 1.54 -2.30
N ALA A 180 -8.92 2.14 -1.53
CA ALA A 180 -9.93 3.08 -2.05
C ALA A 180 -9.36 4.49 -2.26
N ASP A 181 -8.29 4.87 -1.56
CA ASP A 181 -7.61 6.15 -1.75
C ASP A 181 -6.55 6.00 -2.86
N LYS A 182 -6.88 6.51 -4.05
CA LYS A 182 -6.04 6.36 -5.25
C LYS A 182 -5.29 7.64 -5.53
N ALA A 183 -3.96 7.53 -5.59
CA ALA A 183 -3.08 8.65 -5.88
C ALA A 183 -2.14 8.35 -7.05
N THR A 184 -1.62 9.40 -7.65
CA THR A 184 -0.46 9.31 -8.54
C THR A 184 0.82 9.19 -7.74
N SER A 185 1.91 8.68 -8.34
CA SER A 185 3.18 8.60 -7.66
C SER A 185 4.36 8.88 -8.59
N LYS A 186 5.40 9.47 -8.01
CA LYS A 186 6.76 9.52 -8.55
C LYS A 186 7.68 8.81 -7.57
N ILE A 187 8.53 7.91 -8.07
CA ILE A 187 9.47 7.15 -7.26
C ILE A 187 10.88 7.42 -7.77
N THR A 188 11.72 7.95 -6.91
CA THR A 188 13.16 8.08 -7.11
C THR A 188 13.85 7.09 -6.21
N THR A 189 14.70 6.22 -6.77
CA THR A 189 15.35 5.18 -5.97
C THR A 189 16.87 5.25 -6.17
N THR A 190 17.59 5.40 -5.07
CA THR A 190 19.06 5.32 -5.05
C THR A 190 19.48 3.93 -4.60
N VAL A 191 20.26 3.25 -5.44
CA VAL A 191 20.82 1.91 -5.20
C VAL A 191 22.31 1.90 -5.56
N ARG A 192 23.01 0.79 -5.33
CA ARG A 192 24.36 0.57 -5.85
C ARG A 192 24.37 0.67 -7.37
N SER A 193 25.50 1.11 -7.94
CA SER A 193 25.68 1.34 -9.38
C SER A 193 25.56 0.08 -10.25
N ASP A 194 25.76 -1.11 -9.67
CA ASP A 194 25.64 -2.42 -10.35
C ASP A 194 24.22 -3.01 -10.29
N TRP A 195 23.29 -2.32 -9.63
CA TRP A 195 21.89 -2.75 -9.53
C TRP A 195 21.01 -2.09 -10.59
N LYS A 196 19.90 -2.78 -10.92
CA LYS A 196 18.84 -2.23 -11.77
C LYS A 196 17.58 -2.05 -10.95
N VAL A 197 16.93 -0.91 -11.12
CA VAL A 197 15.65 -0.60 -10.51
C VAL A 197 14.54 -0.83 -11.52
N LEU A 198 13.49 -1.55 -11.12
CA LEU A 198 12.26 -1.74 -11.87
C LEU A 198 11.10 -1.24 -11.02
N ALA A 199 10.26 -0.42 -11.58
CA ALA A 199 9.08 0.14 -10.91
C ALA A 199 7.90 0.21 -11.87
N ASN A 200 6.71 0.46 -11.33
CA ASN A 200 5.53 0.77 -12.12
C ASN A 200 5.69 2.14 -12.78
N GLY A 201 5.03 2.35 -13.91
CA GLY A 201 5.00 3.65 -14.58
C GLY A 201 6.01 3.76 -15.72
N VAL A 202 6.45 4.98 -16.01
CA VAL A 202 7.37 5.33 -17.10
C VAL A 202 8.68 5.81 -16.49
N LEU A 203 9.80 5.27 -16.96
CA LEU A 203 11.12 5.76 -16.57
C LEU A 203 11.31 7.19 -17.12
N ILE A 204 11.57 8.14 -16.24
CA ILE A 204 11.80 9.54 -16.59
C ILE A 204 13.31 9.79 -16.76
N GLU A 205 14.12 9.30 -15.81
CA GLU A 205 15.56 9.58 -15.76
C GLU A 205 16.30 8.42 -15.09
N SER A 206 17.56 8.21 -15.48
CA SER A 206 18.47 7.28 -14.83
C SER A 206 19.89 7.86 -14.90
N GLU A 207 20.53 8.00 -13.74
CA GLU A 207 21.92 8.45 -13.60
C GLU A 207 22.75 7.32 -13.00
N THR A 208 24.08 7.28 -13.34
CA THR A 208 25.03 6.26 -12.84
C THR A 208 26.25 6.94 -12.26
#